data_f9fedbab03d854e6016b4d7fab1ce85b
#
_entry.id   f9fedbab03d854e6016b4d7fab1ce85b
#
_cell.length_a   1.000
_cell.length_b   1.000
_cell.length_c   1.000
_cell.angle_alpha   90.00
_cell.angle_beta   90.00
_cell.angle_gamma   90.00
#
_symmetry.space_group_name_H-M   'P 1'
#
loop_
_entity.id
_entity.type
_entity.pdbx_description
1 polymer ?
#
loop_
_entity_poly.entity_id
_entity_poly.type
_entity_poly.pdbx_seq_one_letter_code
_entity_poly.pdbx_strand_id
1 'polypeptide(L)'
;VPRIDGRLGDEAVVADYEFDVIGVGALNLDYIANAPMRDEDGASRSLTARIAELVERCGPPFEWGTERRVDDYTVHAAIEAVSSARPDTSLGGSAFNAIFAIAHTQVGLRLGYVGVAGHVPVIGVSAIQQFEALGIDHRFVFRDDEHLCGICFSLIEGGDRTLLTHAGANEYMADYLDREFENVVTYLASARVVHVTSFLDNRTAVRLLAVLQAVKRVSRRTLICFDPGHVWSVNMTADIEGIVRISDYLLVNYREFRELSEHRKGDSDEDMAGRLLGRMENDRCMVVVKRPNGIWSYRKEPSKVVSGFYPQVPLANGEIEDATGAGDVFAAGLLTVLTCDKLQVELGALLGMRLARHKLRYVGTSGHAQFAEVSRDFIRSLDTERRSATRAKGVFIAHGANPEWLAVQRFIEERFELPVYSFESSSWGGRQVTEALADYLDRCGFAICVLTAEDFTEGGRRLARQNVIHEVGLFQGRHGFNRVLVLAEDGCGFIPQAAEPYTIIFPHNRISRTFFKLDEMIRSQGIRTVEHD
;
A
#
# COMPACT_ATOMS: atom_id res chain seq x y z
N VAL A 1 -21.58 -0.20 -15.66
CA VAL A 1 -20.26 -0.53 -15.12
C VAL A 1 -20.33 -1.99 -14.68
N PRO A 2 -19.56 -2.93 -15.26
CA PRO A 2 -19.62 -4.31 -14.81
C PRO A 2 -19.06 -4.39 -13.39
N ARG A 3 -19.87 -4.87 -12.44
CA ARG A 3 -19.41 -5.34 -11.14
C ARG A 3 -18.31 -6.37 -11.37
N ILE A 4 -17.29 -6.37 -10.51
CA ILE A 4 -16.22 -7.40 -10.48
C ILE A 4 -16.82 -8.76 -10.01
N ASP A 5 -18.03 -9.08 -10.38
CA ASP A 5 -18.79 -10.30 -10.05
C ASP A 5 -18.60 -11.37 -11.13
N GLY A 6 -17.37 -11.65 -11.50
CA GLY A 6 -17.01 -12.76 -12.36
C GLY A 6 -16.49 -13.95 -11.57
N ARG A 7 -17.39 -14.69 -10.88
CA ARG A 7 -17.25 -16.08 -10.42
C ARG A 7 -15.86 -16.50 -9.94
N LEU A 8 -15.68 -16.41 -8.64
CA LEU A 8 -14.81 -17.32 -7.88
C LEU A 8 -15.72 -18.23 -7.06
N GLY A 9 -15.49 -19.52 -7.19
CA GLY A 9 -16.22 -20.71 -6.79
C GLY A 9 -17.08 -20.66 -5.52
N ASP A 10 -18.15 -21.35 -5.65
CA ASP A 10 -19.09 -22.00 -4.72
C ASP A 10 -19.13 -21.60 -3.24
N GLU A 11 -20.36 -21.16 -2.86
CA GLU A 11 -21.02 -21.33 -1.56
C GLU A 11 -20.28 -20.85 -0.29
N ALA A 12 -20.01 -19.53 -0.21
CA ALA A 12 -20.11 -18.84 1.06
C ALA A 12 -21.30 -17.89 0.99
N VAL A 13 -22.28 -18.08 1.87
CA VAL A 13 -23.37 -17.14 2.12
C VAL A 13 -22.78 -15.74 2.18
N VAL A 14 -22.99 -14.94 1.14
CA VAL A 14 -22.59 -13.53 1.09
C VAL A 14 -23.38 -12.86 2.20
N ALA A 15 -22.74 -12.59 3.33
CA ALA A 15 -23.31 -11.73 4.34
C ALA A 15 -23.51 -10.36 3.67
N ASP A 16 -24.76 -9.91 3.59
CA ASP A 16 -25.14 -8.66 2.96
C ASP A 16 -24.66 -7.50 3.85
N TYR A 17 -23.44 -7.01 3.59
CA TYR A 17 -22.96 -5.79 4.20
C TYR A 17 -23.67 -4.59 3.56
N GLU A 18 -24.08 -3.61 4.38
CA GLU A 18 -24.64 -2.36 3.87
C GLU A 18 -23.55 -1.52 3.19
N PHE A 19 -22.33 -1.53 3.77
CA PHE A 19 -21.17 -0.79 3.27
C PHE A 19 -19.99 -1.70 2.98
N ASP A 20 -19.21 -1.31 1.99
CA ASP A 20 -17.95 -1.99 1.67
C ASP A 20 -16.81 -1.43 2.52
N VAL A 21 -16.71 -0.10 2.68
CA VAL A 21 -15.74 0.57 3.56
C VAL A 21 -16.42 1.72 4.30
N ILE A 22 -16.19 1.80 5.62
CA ILE A 22 -16.49 2.99 6.41
C ILE A 22 -15.17 3.53 6.99
N GLY A 23 -14.91 4.82 6.74
CA GLY A 23 -13.79 5.55 7.34
C GLY A 23 -14.15 6.13 8.71
N VAL A 24 -13.22 6.09 9.65
CA VAL A 24 -13.35 6.74 10.97
C VAL A 24 -12.10 7.59 11.20
N GLY A 25 -12.24 8.90 11.25
CA GLY A 25 -11.08 9.78 11.42
C GLY A 25 -11.42 11.26 11.49
N ALA A 26 -10.39 12.06 11.63
CA ALA A 26 -10.49 13.51 11.66
C ALA A 26 -10.87 14.10 10.29
N LEU A 27 -11.60 15.20 10.30
CA LEU A 27 -11.89 16.04 9.15
C LEU A 27 -11.13 17.37 9.30
N ASN A 28 -10.22 17.63 8.38
CA ASN A 28 -9.35 18.79 8.42
C ASN A 28 -9.49 19.64 7.15
N LEU A 29 -9.07 20.89 7.25
CA LEU A 29 -8.70 21.73 6.11
C LEU A 29 -7.17 21.82 6.07
N ASP A 30 -6.59 21.38 4.99
CA ASP A 30 -5.15 21.45 4.76
C ASP A 30 -4.82 22.74 4.00
N TYR A 31 -3.89 23.52 4.55
CA TYR A 31 -3.26 24.65 3.90
C TYR A 31 -1.86 24.22 3.44
N ILE A 32 -1.62 24.23 2.14
CA ILE A 32 -0.36 23.84 1.55
C ILE A 32 0.33 25.11 1.05
N ALA A 33 1.43 25.47 1.69
CA ALA A 33 2.19 26.66 1.36
C ALA A 33 3.64 26.31 1.02
N ASN A 34 4.06 26.65 -0.22
CA ASN A 34 5.47 26.63 -0.58
C ASN A 34 6.12 27.88 -0.01
N ALA A 35 7.05 27.71 0.92
CA ALA A 35 7.88 28.80 1.38
C ALA A 35 8.88 29.15 0.28
N PRO A 36 8.98 30.41 -0.18
CA PRO A 36 9.99 30.77 -1.16
C PRO A 36 11.38 30.50 -0.60
N MET A 37 12.23 29.88 -1.41
CA MET A 37 13.67 29.82 -1.11
C MET A 37 14.16 31.23 -0.76
N ARG A 38 15.03 31.34 0.24
CA ARG A 38 15.60 32.63 0.69
C ARG A 38 16.02 33.45 -0.49
N ASP A 39 15.36 34.59 -0.70
CA ASP A 39 15.88 35.63 -1.60
C ASP A 39 17.23 36.08 -1.06
N GLU A 40 18.25 36.12 -1.92
CA GLU A 40 19.61 36.57 -1.57
C GLU A 40 19.66 38.03 -1.07
N ASP A 41 18.59 38.79 -1.22
CA ASP A 41 18.51 40.21 -0.88
C ASP A 41 17.93 40.60 0.49
N GLY A 42 17.56 39.64 1.34
CA GLY A 42 17.29 39.86 2.79
C GLY A 42 16.12 40.79 3.16
N ALA A 43 15.27 41.25 2.24
CA ALA A 43 14.28 42.28 2.47
C ALA A 43 12.83 41.79 2.64
N SER A 44 12.49 40.55 2.29
CA SER A 44 11.18 39.97 2.54
C SER A 44 11.31 38.90 3.62
N ARG A 45 10.73 39.12 4.80
CA ARG A 45 10.56 38.05 5.78
C ARG A 45 9.72 36.96 5.11
N SER A 46 10.32 35.81 4.86
CA SER A 46 9.63 34.66 4.24
C SER A 46 8.39 34.31 5.07
N LEU A 47 7.35 33.80 4.41
CA LEU A 47 6.14 33.29 5.10
C LEU A 47 6.53 32.35 6.26
N THR A 48 7.52 31.52 6.04
CA THR A 48 8.09 30.61 7.00
C THR A 48 8.64 31.28 8.25
N ALA A 49 9.40 32.39 8.08
CA ALA A 49 9.94 33.14 9.21
C ALA A 49 8.82 33.78 10.04
N ARG A 50 7.74 34.26 9.40
CA ARG A 50 6.57 34.81 10.09
C ARG A 50 5.82 33.75 10.88
N ILE A 51 5.63 32.58 10.33
CA ILE A 51 4.97 31.47 11.01
C ILE A 51 5.85 30.92 12.14
N ALA A 52 7.17 30.77 11.90
CA ALA A 52 8.11 30.38 12.95
C ALA A 52 8.07 31.34 14.16
N GLU A 53 8.07 32.64 13.91
CA GLU A 53 7.95 33.67 14.98
C GLU A 53 6.63 33.55 15.75
N LEU A 54 5.50 33.25 15.08
CA LEU A 54 4.21 33.01 15.73
C LEU A 54 4.23 31.75 16.60
N VAL A 55 4.81 30.69 16.10
CA VAL A 55 4.89 29.39 16.80
C VAL A 55 5.85 29.47 18.00
N GLU A 56 6.97 30.18 17.87
CA GLU A 56 7.96 30.36 18.94
C GLU A 56 7.43 31.22 20.10
N ARG A 57 6.48 32.14 19.85
CA ARG A 57 5.81 32.92 20.91
C ARG A 57 4.95 32.03 21.85
N CYS A 58 4.49 30.89 21.35
CA CYS A 58 3.55 30.00 22.04
C CYS A 58 4.18 28.69 22.55
N GLY A 59 5.51 28.49 22.42
CA GLY A 59 6.16 27.24 22.86
C GLY A 59 7.63 27.12 22.51
N PRO A 60 8.20 25.91 22.52
CA PRO A 60 9.60 25.68 22.23
C PRO A 60 9.99 26.11 20.79
N PRO A 61 11.29 26.23 20.48
CA PRO A 61 11.77 26.64 19.16
C PRO A 61 11.13 25.83 18.01
N PHE A 62 10.92 26.52 16.90
CA PHE A 62 10.39 25.90 15.68
C PHE A 62 11.46 25.00 15.04
N GLU A 63 11.10 23.73 14.81
CA GLU A 63 11.98 22.74 14.16
C GLU A 63 11.38 22.30 12.83
N TRP A 64 12.19 22.41 11.76
CA TRP A 64 11.80 21.94 10.45
C TRP A 64 11.70 20.41 10.37
N GLY A 65 10.80 19.93 9.50
CA GLY A 65 10.62 18.49 9.29
C GLY A 65 9.83 17.79 10.40
N THR A 66 9.16 18.55 11.28
CA THR A 66 8.38 18.03 12.40
C THR A 66 6.89 18.28 12.23
N GLU A 67 6.07 17.55 13.00
CA GLU A 67 4.66 17.83 13.22
C GLU A 67 4.45 18.44 14.61
N ARG A 68 3.73 19.54 14.68
CA ARG A 68 3.47 20.24 15.92
C ARG A 68 2.01 20.64 16.06
N ARG A 69 1.41 20.25 17.19
CA ARG A 69 0.09 20.76 17.57
C ARG A 69 0.21 22.24 18.00
N VAL A 70 -0.72 23.06 17.54
CA VAL A 70 -0.85 24.48 17.87
C VAL A 70 -2.22 24.76 18.49
N ASP A 71 -2.30 25.85 19.27
CA ASP A 71 -3.53 26.30 19.89
C ASP A 71 -4.39 27.14 18.93
N ASP A 72 -5.58 27.51 19.38
CA ASP A 72 -6.59 28.26 18.65
C ASP A 72 -6.07 29.63 18.21
N TYR A 73 -5.35 30.33 19.09
CA TYR A 73 -4.78 31.63 18.77
C TYR A 73 -3.72 31.54 17.67
N THR A 74 -2.83 30.58 17.79
CA THR A 74 -1.74 30.36 16.82
C THR A 74 -2.29 29.96 15.45
N VAL A 75 -3.33 29.10 15.41
CA VAL A 75 -3.92 28.68 14.12
C VAL A 75 -4.62 29.83 13.41
N HIS A 76 -5.36 30.69 14.12
CA HIS A 76 -6.00 31.85 13.53
C HIS A 76 -4.97 32.85 12.98
N ALA A 77 -3.91 33.14 13.76
CA ALA A 77 -2.83 34.00 13.31
C ALA A 77 -2.05 33.42 12.10
N ALA A 78 -1.91 32.08 12.04
CA ALA A 78 -1.30 31.40 10.92
C ALA A 78 -2.20 31.46 9.66
N ILE A 79 -3.53 31.25 9.80
CA ILE A 79 -4.50 31.41 8.71
C ILE A 79 -4.40 32.82 8.10
N GLU A 80 -4.38 33.85 8.96
CA GLU A 80 -4.27 35.24 8.51
C GLU A 80 -2.94 35.49 7.76
N ALA A 81 -1.84 35.00 8.31
CA ALA A 81 -0.52 35.12 7.70
C ALA A 81 -0.42 34.42 6.33
N VAL A 82 -1.02 33.24 6.20
CA VAL A 82 -0.99 32.42 4.97
C VAL A 82 -1.98 32.95 3.93
N SER A 83 -3.11 33.52 4.33
CA SER A 83 -4.14 34.03 3.41
C SER A 83 -3.59 35.04 2.41
N SER A 84 -2.59 35.83 2.79
CA SER A 84 -1.91 36.78 1.90
C SER A 84 -1.07 36.11 0.79
N ALA A 85 -0.62 34.88 1.02
CA ALA A 85 0.20 34.09 0.10
C ALA A 85 -0.64 33.18 -0.83
N ARG A 86 -1.97 33.20 -0.72
CA ARG A 86 -2.89 32.36 -1.49
C ARG A 86 -2.47 30.88 -1.48
N PRO A 87 -2.43 30.23 -0.32
CA PRO A 87 -2.05 28.82 -0.22
C PRO A 87 -3.06 27.95 -0.97
N ASP A 88 -2.61 26.82 -1.48
CA ASP A 88 -3.52 25.79 -1.92
C ASP A 88 -4.26 25.23 -0.71
N THR A 89 -5.58 25.09 -0.82
CA THR A 89 -6.41 24.54 0.24
C THR A 89 -7.16 23.31 -0.24
N SER A 90 -7.18 22.27 0.57
CA SER A 90 -7.96 21.06 0.31
C SER A 90 -8.52 20.50 1.61
N LEU A 91 -9.66 19.81 1.53
CA LEU A 91 -10.08 18.98 2.63
C LEU A 91 -9.10 17.83 2.84
N GLY A 92 -8.88 17.45 4.09
CA GLY A 92 -7.92 16.45 4.49
C GLY A 92 -8.35 15.67 5.73
N GLY A 93 -7.40 14.94 6.27
CA GLY A 93 -7.57 13.93 7.30
C GLY A 93 -7.35 12.54 6.72
N SER A 94 -6.53 11.69 7.37
CA SER A 94 -6.06 10.45 6.76
C SER A 94 -7.19 9.50 6.34
N ALA A 95 -8.20 9.28 7.19
CA ALA A 95 -9.36 8.48 6.80
C ALA A 95 -10.20 9.15 5.69
N PHE A 96 -10.37 10.49 5.75
CA PHE A 96 -11.05 11.23 4.70
C PHE A 96 -10.35 11.05 3.36
N ASN A 97 -9.04 11.27 3.30
CA ASN A 97 -8.24 11.11 2.09
C ASN A 97 -8.36 9.70 1.50
N ALA A 98 -8.35 8.66 2.36
CA ALA A 98 -8.50 7.29 1.90
C ALA A 98 -9.90 7.04 1.30
N ILE A 99 -10.98 7.41 1.99
CA ILE A 99 -12.36 7.22 1.51
C ILE A 99 -12.63 8.07 0.26
N PHE A 100 -12.15 9.30 0.25
CA PHE A 100 -12.26 10.21 -0.88
C PHE A 100 -11.54 9.67 -2.13
N ALA A 101 -10.33 9.10 -1.94
CA ALA A 101 -9.59 8.45 -3.01
C ALA A 101 -10.31 7.20 -3.54
N ILE A 102 -10.90 6.35 -2.65
CA ILE A 102 -11.70 5.18 -3.08
C ILE A 102 -12.87 5.65 -3.95
N ALA A 103 -13.61 6.68 -3.54
CA ALA A 103 -14.73 7.19 -4.30
C ALA A 103 -14.32 7.62 -5.72
N HIS A 104 -13.15 8.26 -5.86
CA HIS A 104 -12.62 8.69 -7.16
C HIS A 104 -12.12 7.53 -8.03
N THR A 105 -11.90 6.34 -7.50
CA THR A 105 -11.60 5.16 -8.35
C THR A 105 -12.80 4.71 -9.19
N GLN A 106 -14.01 5.08 -8.79
CA GLN A 106 -15.27 4.72 -9.44
C GLN A 106 -15.47 3.20 -9.63
N VAL A 107 -14.93 2.40 -8.73
CA VAL A 107 -15.09 0.93 -8.76
C VAL A 107 -16.44 0.45 -8.19
N GLY A 108 -17.32 1.37 -7.78
CA GLY A 108 -18.69 1.09 -7.36
C GLY A 108 -18.84 0.57 -5.93
N LEU A 109 -17.89 0.88 -5.02
CA LEU A 109 -17.99 0.53 -3.61
C LEU A 109 -18.97 1.45 -2.86
N ARG A 110 -19.70 0.89 -1.90
CA ARG A 110 -20.56 1.62 -0.97
C ARG A 110 -19.72 2.10 0.19
N LEU A 111 -19.62 3.43 0.32
CA LEU A 111 -18.71 4.08 1.26
C LEU A 111 -19.48 4.84 2.33
N GLY A 112 -18.90 4.90 3.53
CA GLY A 112 -19.42 5.68 4.63
C GLY A 112 -18.33 6.38 5.42
N TYR A 113 -18.72 7.31 6.29
CA TYR A 113 -17.79 8.06 7.13
C TYR A 113 -18.38 8.34 8.51
N VAL A 114 -17.50 8.30 9.52
CA VAL A 114 -17.77 8.71 10.92
C VAL A 114 -16.72 9.74 11.33
N GLY A 115 -17.16 10.90 11.78
CA GLY A 115 -16.27 11.98 12.18
C GLY A 115 -17.01 13.23 12.67
N VAL A 116 -16.27 14.30 12.88
CA VAL A 116 -16.83 15.61 13.26
C VAL A 116 -16.43 16.64 12.23
N ALA A 117 -17.43 17.29 11.62
CA ALA A 117 -17.23 18.36 10.63
C ALA A 117 -17.43 19.71 11.29
N GLY A 118 -16.34 20.42 11.57
CA GLY A 118 -16.37 21.78 12.08
C GLY A 118 -16.55 22.83 10.98
N HIS A 119 -16.63 24.09 11.42
CA HIS A 119 -16.70 25.24 10.54
C HIS A 119 -15.43 25.38 9.67
N VAL A 120 -15.61 25.42 8.34
CA VAL A 120 -14.48 25.58 7.40
C VAL A 120 -14.32 27.07 7.05
N PRO A 121 -13.16 27.71 7.31
CA PRO A 121 -12.96 29.14 7.11
C PRO A 121 -12.70 29.52 5.63
N VAL A 122 -12.98 28.61 4.69
CA VAL A 122 -12.85 28.86 3.24
C VAL A 122 -14.20 28.73 2.58
N ILE A 123 -14.63 29.80 1.90
CA ILE A 123 -15.93 29.85 1.23
C ILE A 123 -16.01 28.78 0.12
N GLY A 124 -17.11 28.02 0.11
CA GLY A 124 -17.38 26.99 -0.89
C GLY A 124 -16.66 25.65 -0.66
N VAL A 125 -15.95 25.50 0.46
CA VAL A 125 -15.33 24.23 0.86
C VAL A 125 -16.16 23.61 1.98
N SER A 126 -16.63 22.37 1.79
CA SER A 126 -17.42 21.63 2.78
C SER A 126 -17.20 20.13 2.62
N ALA A 127 -16.83 19.45 3.72
CA ALA A 127 -16.71 17.99 3.74
C ALA A 127 -18.07 17.32 3.43
N ILE A 128 -19.16 17.86 3.97
CA ILE A 128 -20.52 17.31 3.75
C ILE A 128 -20.90 17.38 2.27
N GLN A 129 -20.68 18.52 1.61
CA GLN A 129 -20.96 18.64 0.17
C GLN A 129 -20.10 17.69 -0.67
N GLN A 130 -18.86 17.45 -0.27
CA GLN A 130 -18.00 16.48 -0.95
C GLN A 130 -18.52 15.04 -0.77
N PHE A 131 -18.97 14.69 0.41
CA PHE A 131 -19.59 13.38 0.65
C PHE A 131 -20.87 13.19 -0.17
N GLU A 132 -21.74 14.20 -0.21
CA GLU A 132 -22.96 14.19 -1.02
C GLU A 132 -22.66 14.03 -2.51
N ALA A 133 -21.70 14.82 -3.03
CA ALA A 133 -21.32 14.79 -4.44
C ALA A 133 -20.74 13.42 -4.89
N LEU A 134 -20.09 12.70 -3.99
CA LEU A 134 -19.49 11.39 -4.26
C LEU A 134 -20.34 10.20 -3.81
N GLY A 135 -21.53 10.44 -3.24
CA GLY A 135 -22.41 9.40 -2.75
C GLY A 135 -21.85 8.63 -1.54
N ILE A 136 -21.03 9.31 -0.72
CA ILE A 136 -20.48 8.75 0.53
C ILE A 136 -21.51 8.99 1.63
N ASP A 137 -21.93 7.92 2.31
CA ASP A 137 -22.85 8.03 3.45
C ASP A 137 -22.15 8.76 4.61
N HIS A 138 -22.81 9.81 5.09
CA HIS A 138 -22.28 10.69 6.13
C HIS A 138 -23.27 10.93 7.28
N ARG A 139 -24.25 10.02 7.45
CA ARG A 139 -25.27 10.11 8.51
C ARG A 139 -24.67 10.16 9.93
N PHE A 140 -23.44 9.66 10.09
CA PHE A 140 -22.67 9.70 11.34
C PHE A 140 -21.49 10.68 11.28
N VAL A 141 -21.59 11.72 10.46
CA VAL A 141 -20.73 12.89 10.55
C VAL A 141 -21.46 13.96 11.35
N PHE A 142 -20.99 14.21 12.57
CA PHE A 142 -21.55 15.26 13.41
C PHE A 142 -21.14 16.64 12.87
N ARG A 143 -22.13 17.52 12.68
CA ARG A 143 -21.87 18.91 12.25
C ARG A 143 -21.72 19.79 13.48
N ASP A 144 -20.57 20.42 13.60
CA ASP A 144 -20.25 21.40 14.61
C ASP A 144 -20.03 22.76 13.95
N ASP A 145 -21.07 23.59 14.01
CA ASP A 145 -21.03 24.93 13.41
C ASP A 145 -20.40 25.99 14.34
N GLU A 146 -20.11 25.64 15.60
CA GLU A 146 -19.57 26.55 16.63
C GLU A 146 -18.04 26.57 16.62
N HIS A 147 -17.40 25.44 16.30
CA HIS A 147 -15.95 25.29 16.36
C HIS A 147 -15.34 25.20 14.97
N LEU A 148 -14.11 25.74 14.87
CA LEU A 148 -13.31 25.63 13.64
C LEU A 148 -13.08 24.14 13.33
N CYS A 149 -13.08 23.74 12.05
CA CYS A 149 -12.65 22.40 11.65
C CYS A 149 -11.19 22.14 12.06
N GLY A 150 -10.76 20.89 12.01
CA GLY A 150 -9.33 20.60 12.12
C GLY A 150 -8.54 21.36 11.04
N ILE A 151 -7.38 21.88 11.38
CA ILE A 151 -6.51 22.60 10.44
C ILE A 151 -5.14 21.91 10.42
N CYS A 152 -4.61 21.72 9.22
CA CYS A 152 -3.25 21.27 9.00
C CYS A 152 -2.54 22.24 8.05
N PHE A 153 -1.51 22.92 8.54
CA PHE A 153 -0.61 23.68 7.70
C PHE A 153 0.55 22.80 7.28
N SER A 154 0.70 22.59 5.97
CA SER A 154 1.85 21.95 5.36
C SER A 154 2.76 23.03 4.78
N LEU A 155 3.84 23.32 5.48
CA LEU A 155 4.87 24.27 5.03
C LEU A 155 5.97 23.49 4.34
N ILE A 156 6.20 23.78 3.07
CA ILE A 156 7.20 23.11 2.24
C ILE A 156 8.36 24.06 1.98
N GLU A 157 9.57 23.69 2.38
CA GLU A 157 10.81 24.43 2.10
C GLU A 157 11.94 23.46 1.77
N GLY A 158 12.58 23.63 0.61
CA GLY A 158 13.74 22.84 0.21
C GLY A 158 13.52 21.32 0.08
N GLY A 159 12.27 20.89 -0.11
CA GLY A 159 11.89 19.48 -0.19
C GLY A 159 11.50 18.85 1.14
N ASP A 160 11.73 19.54 2.26
CA ASP A 160 11.24 19.16 3.59
C ASP A 160 9.88 19.83 3.87
N ARG A 161 9.07 19.19 4.72
CA ARG A 161 7.79 19.73 5.13
C ARG A 161 7.67 19.76 6.65
N THR A 162 7.07 20.83 7.16
CA THR A 162 6.68 20.95 8.56
C THR A 162 5.17 21.06 8.64
N LEU A 163 4.57 20.30 9.57
CA LEU A 163 3.14 20.28 9.79
C LEU A 163 2.82 21.01 11.10
N LEU A 164 1.93 22.02 11.01
CA LEU A 164 1.31 22.64 12.17
C LEU A 164 -0.14 22.20 12.20
N THR A 165 -0.55 21.51 13.26
CA THR A 165 -1.86 20.87 13.35
C THR A 165 -2.68 21.44 14.50
N HIS A 166 -3.94 21.74 14.21
CA HIS A 166 -4.95 22.13 15.19
C HIS A 166 -6.13 21.18 15.10
N ALA A 167 -6.55 20.63 16.24
CA ALA A 167 -7.60 19.63 16.26
C ALA A 167 -8.99 20.18 15.89
N GLY A 168 -9.29 21.43 16.32
CA GLY A 168 -10.60 22.04 16.11
C GLY A 168 -11.74 21.17 16.62
N ALA A 169 -12.83 21.13 15.87
CA ALA A 169 -14.03 20.35 16.20
C ALA A 169 -13.76 18.83 16.37
N ASN A 170 -12.63 18.30 15.86
CA ASN A 170 -12.28 16.89 16.09
C ASN A 170 -12.06 16.54 17.58
N GLU A 171 -11.80 17.54 18.45
CA GLU A 171 -11.71 17.32 19.91
C GLU A 171 -13.02 16.84 20.55
N TYR A 172 -14.15 17.06 19.87
CA TYR A 172 -15.48 16.62 20.32
C TYR A 172 -15.84 15.20 19.86
N MET A 173 -14.93 14.53 19.15
CA MET A 173 -15.17 13.17 18.65
C MET A 173 -15.44 12.17 19.78
N ALA A 174 -14.72 12.27 20.91
CA ALA A 174 -14.95 11.40 22.07
C ALA A 174 -16.36 11.56 22.63
N ASP A 175 -16.81 12.81 22.81
CA ASP A 175 -18.14 13.13 23.35
C ASP A 175 -19.25 12.72 22.35
N TYR A 176 -19.00 12.84 21.05
CA TYR A 176 -19.88 12.35 19.99
C TYR A 176 -20.02 10.82 20.01
N LEU A 177 -18.92 10.09 20.14
CA LEU A 177 -18.92 8.62 20.24
C LEU A 177 -19.65 8.14 21.51
N ASP A 178 -19.56 8.87 22.63
CA ASP A 178 -20.33 8.54 23.83
C ASP A 178 -21.84 8.71 23.61
N ARG A 179 -22.24 9.82 22.99
CA ARG A 179 -23.65 10.11 22.73
C ARG A 179 -24.30 9.15 21.75
N GLU A 180 -23.59 8.77 20.70
CA GLU A 180 -24.11 7.95 19.59
C GLU A 180 -23.61 6.49 19.63
N PHE A 181 -23.12 6.01 20.76
CA PHE A 181 -22.37 4.76 20.88
C PHE A 181 -23.05 3.58 20.15
N GLU A 182 -24.29 3.25 20.51
CA GLU A 182 -25.00 2.08 19.95
C GLU A 182 -25.28 2.25 18.45
N ASN A 183 -25.59 3.48 18.03
CA ASN A 183 -25.86 3.80 16.63
C ASN A 183 -24.61 3.68 15.77
N VAL A 184 -23.48 4.22 16.26
CA VAL A 184 -22.18 4.13 15.58
C VAL A 184 -21.70 2.68 15.54
N VAL A 185 -21.86 1.90 16.62
CA VAL A 185 -21.52 0.46 16.64
C VAL A 185 -22.31 -0.29 15.58
N THR A 186 -23.63 -0.08 15.51
CA THR A 186 -24.50 -0.73 14.51
C THR A 186 -24.08 -0.35 13.09
N TYR A 187 -23.78 0.92 12.86
CA TYR A 187 -23.35 1.43 11.57
C TYR A 187 -22.01 0.82 11.13
N LEU A 188 -21.01 0.83 12.01
CA LEU A 188 -19.70 0.26 11.71
C LEU A 188 -19.75 -1.26 11.53
N ALA A 189 -20.60 -1.97 12.30
CA ALA A 189 -20.78 -3.41 12.18
C ALA A 189 -21.44 -3.83 10.86
N SER A 190 -22.12 -2.90 10.18
CA SER A 190 -22.71 -3.12 8.85
C SER A 190 -21.71 -3.04 7.70
N ALA A 191 -20.46 -2.64 7.98
CA ALA A 191 -19.40 -2.54 6.98
C ALA A 191 -18.57 -3.82 6.87
N ARG A 192 -18.05 -4.09 5.66
CA ARG A 192 -17.06 -5.15 5.44
C ARG A 192 -15.69 -4.76 6.03
N VAL A 193 -15.27 -3.51 5.83
CA VAL A 193 -14.03 -2.95 6.36
C VAL A 193 -14.31 -1.63 7.05
N VAL A 194 -13.80 -1.48 8.27
CA VAL A 194 -13.73 -0.20 8.99
C VAL A 194 -12.28 0.27 8.95
N HIS A 195 -12.04 1.39 8.29
CA HIS A 195 -10.72 2.03 8.21
C HIS A 195 -10.62 3.13 9.26
N VAL A 196 -9.71 2.94 10.21
CA VAL A 196 -9.54 3.80 11.39
C VAL A 196 -8.19 4.51 11.32
N THR A 197 -8.20 5.83 11.55
CA THR A 197 -6.98 6.62 11.65
C THR A 197 -6.93 7.41 12.97
N SER A 198 -5.75 7.96 13.30
CA SER A 198 -5.53 8.69 14.54
C SER A 198 -6.27 10.02 14.60
N PHE A 199 -6.44 10.48 15.84
CA PHE A 199 -6.84 11.83 16.22
C PHE A 199 -5.69 12.51 16.99
N LEU A 200 -5.76 13.83 17.16
CA LEU A 200 -4.73 14.59 17.87
C LEU A 200 -4.86 14.53 19.40
N ASP A 201 -5.76 13.71 19.92
CA ASP A 201 -6.02 13.55 21.35
C ASP A 201 -6.10 12.07 21.76
N ASN A 202 -5.95 11.81 23.06
CA ASN A 202 -6.03 10.46 23.63
C ASN A 202 -7.43 10.09 24.14
N ARG A 203 -8.35 11.04 24.33
CA ARG A 203 -9.72 10.76 24.79
C ARG A 203 -10.49 9.99 23.72
N THR A 204 -10.29 10.39 22.46
CA THR A 204 -10.90 9.71 21.32
C THR A 204 -10.42 8.26 21.22
N ALA A 205 -9.14 7.96 21.48
CA ALA A 205 -8.63 6.59 21.47
C ALA A 205 -9.37 5.67 22.45
N VAL A 206 -9.65 6.15 23.68
CA VAL A 206 -10.40 5.41 24.72
C VAL A 206 -11.79 5.02 24.21
N ARG A 207 -12.53 5.99 23.67
CA ARG A 207 -13.92 5.79 23.20
C ARG A 207 -13.97 4.94 21.93
N LEU A 208 -13.05 5.19 21.03
CA LEU A 208 -12.93 4.43 19.80
C LEU A 208 -12.62 2.95 20.05
N LEU A 209 -11.72 2.65 21.00
CA LEU A 209 -11.47 1.27 21.41
C LEU A 209 -12.75 0.59 21.89
N ALA A 210 -13.53 1.26 22.76
CA ALA A 210 -14.79 0.70 23.26
C ALA A 210 -15.79 0.42 22.12
N VAL A 211 -15.93 1.35 21.17
CA VAL A 211 -16.77 1.21 19.98
C VAL A 211 -16.29 0.02 19.12
N LEU A 212 -15.01 -0.05 18.79
CA LEU A 212 -14.46 -1.11 17.94
C LEU A 212 -14.56 -2.50 18.58
N GLN A 213 -14.38 -2.59 19.90
CA GLN A 213 -14.63 -3.83 20.65
C GLN A 213 -16.10 -4.24 20.58
N ALA A 214 -17.03 -3.29 20.66
CA ALA A 214 -18.46 -3.56 20.51
C ALA A 214 -18.77 -4.00 19.07
N VAL A 215 -18.20 -3.36 18.04
CA VAL A 215 -18.30 -3.79 16.64
C VAL A 215 -17.85 -5.24 16.47
N LYS A 216 -16.69 -5.63 17.04
CA LYS A 216 -16.21 -7.01 16.98
C LYS A 216 -17.12 -8.02 17.70
N ARG A 217 -17.84 -7.59 18.75
CA ARG A 217 -18.86 -8.43 19.42
C ARG A 217 -20.10 -8.63 18.56
N VAL A 218 -20.55 -7.59 17.86
CA VAL A 218 -21.71 -7.63 16.96
C VAL A 218 -21.39 -8.36 15.66
N SER A 219 -20.26 -8.03 15.04
CA SER A 219 -19.83 -8.59 13.76
C SER A 219 -18.35 -8.98 13.78
N ARG A 220 -18.05 -10.24 14.04
CA ARG A 220 -16.69 -10.79 13.96
C ARG A 220 -16.13 -10.77 12.51
N ARG A 221 -16.99 -10.61 11.52
CA ARG A 221 -16.61 -10.61 10.09
C ARG A 221 -16.14 -9.24 9.61
N THR A 222 -16.56 -8.16 10.28
CA THR A 222 -16.11 -6.79 9.98
C THR A 222 -14.62 -6.69 10.26
N LEU A 223 -13.85 -6.32 9.23
CA LEU A 223 -12.40 -6.16 9.33
C LEU A 223 -12.07 -4.76 9.84
N ILE A 224 -11.13 -4.66 10.77
CA ILE A 224 -10.58 -3.38 11.24
C ILE A 224 -9.22 -3.18 10.57
N CYS A 225 -9.11 -2.13 9.77
CA CYS A 225 -7.88 -1.67 9.15
C CYS A 225 -7.44 -0.38 9.85
N PHE A 226 -6.36 -0.45 10.61
CA PHE A 226 -5.88 0.64 11.44
C PHE A 226 -4.61 1.27 10.86
N ASP A 227 -4.64 2.60 10.69
CA ASP A 227 -3.47 3.44 10.36
C ASP A 227 -3.28 4.43 11.53
N PRO A 228 -2.37 4.15 12.47
CA PRO A 228 -2.19 4.97 13.68
C PRO A 228 -1.58 6.33 13.40
N GLY A 229 -0.98 6.53 12.22
CA GLY A 229 -0.25 7.73 11.89
C GLY A 229 0.91 8.00 12.85
N HIS A 230 1.56 9.14 12.68
CA HIS A 230 2.71 9.49 13.52
C HIS A 230 2.32 9.74 14.99
N VAL A 231 1.23 10.49 15.22
CA VAL A 231 0.86 10.95 16.57
C VAL A 231 0.62 9.79 17.53
N TRP A 232 -0.16 8.79 17.12
CA TRP A 232 -0.46 7.63 17.96
C TRP A 232 0.65 6.59 17.99
N SER A 233 1.52 6.57 16.98
CA SER A 233 2.69 5.68 16.98
C SER A 233 3.76 6.09 18.00
N VAL A 234 3.97 7.39 18.20
CA VAL A 234 4.95 7.90 19.18
C VAL A 234 4.37 8.11 20.58
N ASN A 235 3.04 8.27 20.71
CA ASN A 235 2.33 8.49 21.98
C ASN A 235 1.45 7.29 22.32
N MET A 236 2.01 6.08 22.31
CA MET A 236 1.31 4.84 22.57
C MET A 236 0.69 4.84 23.98
N THR A 237 -0.63 4.68 24.05
CA THR A 237 -1.39 4.45 25.28
C THR A 237 -1.93 3.02 25.31
N ALA A 238 -2.42 2.59 26.48
CA ALA A 238 -3.06 1.28 26.62
C ALA A 238 -4.27 1.11 25.68
N ASP A 239 -4.99 2.20 25.40
CA ASP A 239 -6.16 2.18 24.53
C ASP A 239 -5.76 2.09 23.06
N ILE A 240 -4.73 2.82 22.62
CA ILE A 240 -4.16 2.70 21.28
C ILE A 240 -3.61 1.29 21.06
N GLU A 241 -2.88 0.75 22.05
CA GLU A 241 -2.44 -0.65 22.04
C GLU A 241 -3.63 -1.62 21.95
N GLY A 242 -4.73 -1.32 22.64
CA GLY A 242 -5.99 -2.07 22.51
C GLY A 242 -6.55 -2.06 21.09
N ILE A 243 -6.48 -0.93 20.37
CA ILE A 243 -6.89 -0.84 18.96
C ILE A 243 -5.96 -1.68 18.08
N VAL A 244 -4.63 -1.60 18.26
CA VAL A 244 -3.67 -2.46 17.54
C VAL A 244 -4.02 -3.93 17.74
N ARG A 245 -4.33 -4.33 18.99
CA ARG A 245 -4.62 -5.72 19.36
C ARG A 245 -5.83 -6.31 18.63
N ILE A 246 -6.90 -5.54 18.47
CA ILE A 246 -8.14 -6.01 17.82
C ILE A 246 -8.17 -5.78 16.30
N SER A 247 -7.13 -5.15 15.73
CA SER A 247 -7.05 -4.86 14.30
C SER A 247 -6.72 -6.12 13.49
N ASP A 248 -7.28 -6.19 12.29
CA ASP A 248 -6.99 -7.25 11.31
C ASP A 248 -5.83 -6.83 10.39
N TYR A 249 -5.75 -5.53 10.06
CA TYR A 249 -4.68 -4.93 9.27
C TYR A 249 -4.11 -3.72 9.98
N LEU A 250 -2.80 -3.65 10.08
CA LEU A 250 -2.06 -2.50 10.59
C LEU A 250 -1.27 -1.88 9.44
N LEU A 251 -1.61 -0.65 9.07
CA LEU A 251 -0.95 0.10 7.99
C LEU A 251 0.00 1.12 8.59
N VAL A 252 1.29 1.00 8.31
CA VAL A 252 2.30 1.88 8.89
C VAL A 252 3.35 2.27 7.86
N ASN A 253 3.96 3.44 8.00
CA ASN A 253 5.23 3.72 7.35
C ASN A 253 6.39 3.09 8.14
N TYR A 254 7.61 3.12 7.58
CA TYR A 254 8.75 2.47 8.23
C TYR A 254 9.15 3.08 9.58
N ARG A 255 8.95 4.40 9.76
CA ARG A 255 9.22 5.07 11.04
C ARG A 255 8.22 4.62 12.10
N GLU A 256 6.92 4.64 11.77
CA GLU A 256 5.85 4.16 12.64
C GLU A 256 6.01 2.67 12.98
N PHE A 257 6.42 1.85 12.02
CA PHE A 257 6.73 0.44 12.22
C PHE A 257 7.80 0.23 13.29
N ARG A 258 8.87 1.02 13.24
CA ARG A 258 9.95 0.97 14.24
C ARG A 258 9.48 1.42 15.62
N GLU A 259 8.72 2.51 15.70
CA GLU A 259 8.19 3.03 16.96
C GLU A 259 7.25 1.99 17.61
N LEU A 260 6.24 1.54 16.88
CA LEU A 260 5.25 0.58 17.37
C LEU A 260 5.85 -0.77 17.76
N SER A 261 6.88 -1.22 17.07
CA SER A 261 7.55 -2.48 17.36
C SER A 261 8.59 -2.39 18.49
N GLU A 262 8.79 -1.20 19.07
CA GLU A 262 9.84 -0.97 20.09
C GLU A 262 11.21 -1.42 19.57
N HIS A 263 11.60 -0.89 18.40
CA HIS A 263 12.82 -1.27 17.72
C HIS A 263 14.04 -1.25 18.65
N ARG A 264 14.80 -2.34 18.64
CA ARG A 264 16.06 -2.50 19.39
C ARG A 264 17.24 -2.60 18.40
N LYS A 265 18.41 -2.16 18.84
CA LYS A 265 19.60 -2.23 18.00
C LYS A 265 19.91 -3.69 17.62
N GLY A 266 19.90 -3.96 16.32
CA GLY A 266 20.16 -5.29 15.76
C GLY A 266 18.93 -6.09 15.40
N ASP A 267 17.72 -5.56 15.64
CA ASP A 267 16.48 -6.21 15.19
C ASP A 267 16.41 -6.27 13.66
N SER A 268 15.97 -7.40 13.15
CA SER A 268 15.50 -7.53 11.78
C SER A 268 14.06 -7.02 11.64
N ASP A 269 13.61 -6.79 10.40
CA ASP A 269 12.22 -6.44 10.13
C ASP A 269 11.26 -7.56 10.56
N GLU A 270 11.67 -8.82 10.43
CA GLU A 270 10.91 -9.99 10.88
C GLU A 270 10.77 -10.04 12.40
N ASP A 271 11.81 -9.67 13.16
CA ASP A 271 11.74 -9.57 14.63
C ASP A 271 10.73 -8.50 15.06
N MET A 272 10.80 -7.33 14.41
CA MET A 272 9.88 -6.22 14.65
C MET A 272 8.43 -6.62 14.30
N ALA A 273 8.23 -7.21 13.13
CA ALA A 273 6.91 -7.69 12.71
C ALA A 273 6.38 -8.78 13.63
N GLY A 274 7.24 -9.69 14.09
CA GLY A 274 6.89 -10.76 15.03
C GLY A 274 6.36 -10.21 16.36
N ARG A 275 6.96 -9.14 16.87
CA ARG A 275 6.47 -8.48 18.10
C ARG A 275 5.09 -7.83 17.89
N LEU A 276 4.88 -7.13 16.77
CA LEU A 276 3.59 -6.53 16.46
C LEU A 276 2.50 -7.58 16.26
N LEU A 277 2.75 -8.58 15.42
CA LEU A 277 1.83 -9.68 15.15
C LEU A 277 1.53 -10.51 16.42
N GLY A 278 2.51 -10.61 17.34
CA GLY A 278 2.33 -11.29 18.62
C GLY A 278 1.37 -10.57 19.58
N ARG A 279 1.17 -9.26 19.41
CA ARG A 279 0.20 -8.47 20.18
C ARG A 279 -1.21 -8.47 19.58
N MET A 280 -1.34 -8.75 18.27
CA MET A 280 -2.63 -8.79 17.58
C MET A 280 -3.36 -10.11 17.88
N GLU A 281 -4.67 -10.03 18.16
CA GLU A 281 -5.48 -11.16 18.61
C GLU A 281 -5.90 -12.10 17.46
N ASN A 282 -6.00 -11.57 16.23
CA ASN A 282 -6.45 -12.35 15.09
C ASN A 282 -5.26 -13.09 14.46
N ASP A 283 -5.32 -14.42 14.37
CA ASP A 283 -4.28 -15.25 13.73
C ASP A 283 -4.08 -14.94 12.24
N ARG A 284 -5.05 -14.27 11.60
CA ARG A 284 -4.99 -13.84 10.19
C ARG A 284 -4.64 -12.37 10.03
N CYS A 285 -4.19 -11.73 11.11
CA CYS A 285 -3.77 -10.32 11.07
C CYS A 285 -2.53 -10.12 10.17
N MET A 286 -2.38 -8.90 9.70
CA MET A 286 -1.29 -8.53 8.83
C MET A 286 -0.77 -7.12 9.15
N VAL A 287 0.55 -6.97 9.13
CA VAL A 287 1.22 -5.67 9.18
C VAL A 287 1.69 -5.33 7.77
N VAL A 288 1.30 -4.15 7.29
CA VAL A 288 1.66 -3.64 5.96
C VAL A 288 2.53 -2.39 6.15
N VAL A 289 3.77 -2.45 5.70
CA VAL A 289 4.77 -1.40 5.89
C VAL A 289 5.05 -0.68 4.58
N LYS A 290 4.74 0.61 4.58
CA LYS A 290 4.94 1.53 3.44
C LYS A 290 6.38 2.05 3.43
N ARG A 291 7.12 1.87 2.32
CA ARG A 291 8.47 2.39 2.11
C ARG A 291 8.61 3.01 0.72
N PRO A 292 9.56 3.91 0.49
CA PRO A 292 9.76 4.51 -0.84
C PRO A 292 10.06 3.49 -1.96
N ASN A 293 10.75 2.40 -1.63
CA ASN A 293 11.15 1.34 -2.56
C ASN A 293 10.11 0.23 -2.73
N GLY A 294 8.97 0.30 -2.05
CA GLY A 294 7.90 -0.69 -2.15
C GLY A 294 7.18 -0.96 -0.84
N ILE A 295 6.33 -1.95 -0.86
CA ILE A 295 5.48 -2.34 0.26
C ILE A 295 5.93 -3.69 0.80
N TRP A 296 6.02 -3.79 2.11
CA TRP A 296 6.25 -5.03 2.82
C TRP A 296 4.98 -5.46 3.53
N SER A 297 4.62 -6.74 3.45
CA SER A 297 3.55 -7.32 4.25
C SER A 297 4.11 -8.41 5.14
N TYR A 298 3.65 -8.48 6.38
CA TYR A 298 4.04 -9.49 7.36
C TYR A 298 2.81 -10.14 7.93
N ARG A 299 2.79 -11.48 7.97
CA ARG A 299 1.75 -12.29 8.60
C ARG A 299 2.35 -13.37 9.47
N LYS A 300 1.60 -13.83 10.46
CA LYS A 300 2.01 -14.93 11.33
C LYS A 300 1.60 -16.27 10.71
N GLU A 301 2.51 -17.21 10.69
CA GLU A 301 2.25 -18.64 10.51
C GLU A 301 2.63 -19.39 11.79
N PRO A 302 2.21 -20.64 11.98
CA PRO A 302 2.39 -21.36 13.26
C PRO A 302 3.82 -21.40 13.80
N SER A 303 4.83 -21.36 12.94
CA SER A 303 6.25 -21.47 13.32
C SER A 303 7.13 -20.28 12.94
N LYS A 304 6.60 -19.31 12.21
CA LYS A 304 7.41 -18.19 11.66
C LYS A 304 6.58 -16.97 11.27
N VAL A 305 7.25 -15.85 11.09
CA VAL A 305 6.70 -14.70 10.37
C VAL A 305 6.98 -14.90 8.88
N VAL A 306 5.98 -14.71 8.05
CA VAL A 306 6.12 -14.73 6.59
C VAL A 306 6.03 -13.31 6.07
N SER A 307 7.01 -12.91 5.29
CA SER A 307 7.07 -11.60 4.64
C SER A 307 6.76 -11.71 3.14
N GLY A 308 6.07 -10.70 2.61
CA GLY A 308 5.91 -10.44 1.18
C GLY A 308 6.48 -9.08 0.84
N PHE A 309 7.17 -8.96 -0.28
CA PHE A 309 7.69 -7.68 -0.77
C PHE A 309 7.16 -7.37 -2.16
N TYR A 310 6.58 -6.19 -2.29
CA TYR A 310 6.03 -5.67 -3.55
C TYR A 310 6.86 -4.45 -3.97
N PRO A 311 7.81 -4.62 -4.91
CA PRO A 311 8.77 -3.58 -5.25
C PRO A 311 8.15 -2.42 -6.01
N GLN A 312 8.66 -1.22 -5.78
CA GLN A 312 8.36 -0.01 -6.54
C GLN A 312 9.63 0.76 -6.82
N VAL A 313 9.80 1.21 -8.05
CA VAL A 313 10.87 2.17 -8.38
C VAL A 313 10.46 3.53 -7.82
N PRO A 314 11.24 4.13 -6.92
CA PRO A 314 10.97 5.47 -6.41
C PRO A 314 10.86 6.50 -7.53
N LEU A 315 10.04 7.53 -7.33
CA LEU A 315 10.06 8.71 -8.20
C LEU A 315 11.35 9.49 -7.98
N ALA A 316 11.85 10.12 -9.04
CA ALA A 316 12.96 11.07 -8.90
C ALA A 316 12.50 12.30 -8.10
N ASN A 317 13.43 12.94 -7.38
CA ASN A 317 13.10 14.09 -6.52
C ASN A 317 12.36 15.22 -7.24
N GLY A 318 12.60 15.46 -8.54
CA GLY A 318 11.91 16.46 -9.33
C GLY A 318 10.53 16.04 -9.88
N GLU A 319 10.09 14.80 -9.64
CA GLU A 319 8.77 14.31 -10.06
C GLU A 319 7.73 14.37 -8.92
N ILE A 320 8.15 14.67 -7.69
CA ILE A 320 7.28 14.73 -6.52
C ILE A 320 6.90 16.19 -6.28
N GLU A 321 5.61 16.49 -6.47
CA GLU A 321 5.04 17.82 -6.20
C GLU A 321 4.58 17.93 -4.74
N ASP A 322 3.91 16.89 -4.24
CA ASP A 322 3.40 16.84 -2.87
C ASP A 322 3.27 15.42 -2.36
N ALA A 323 3.94 15.10 -1.25
CA ALA A 323 3.89 13.79 -0.62
C ALA A 323 2.77 13.64 0.43
N THR A 324 2.05 14.71 0.75
CA THR A 324 0.96 14.68 1.75
C THR A 324 -0.18 13.80 1.28
N GLY A 325 -0.68 12.91 2.15
CA GLY A 325 -1.78 12.00 1.82
C GLY A 325 -1.42 10.82 0.88
N ALA A 326 -0.16 10.67 0.44
CA ALA A 326 0.21 9.53 -0.41
C ALA A 326 0.03 8.18 0.30
N GLY A 327 0.24 8.14 1.63
CA GLY A 327 -0.03 6.97 2.47
C GLY A 327 -1.50 6.63 2.54
N ASP A 328 -2.36 7.64 2.60
CA ASP A 328 -3.82 7.49 2.63
C ASP A 328 -4.36 7.00 1.28
N VAL A 329 -3.82 7.52 0.19
CA VAL A 329 -4.14 7.06 -1.17
C VAL A 329 -3.65 5.63 -1.40
N PHE A 330 -2.51 5.24 -0.83
CA PHE A 330 -2.10 3.83 -0.82
C PHE A 330 -3.12 2.97 -0.07
N ALA A 331 -3.56 3.40 1.12
CA ALA A 331 -4.60 2.70 1.87
C ALA A 331 -5.88 2.54 1.05
N ALA A 332 -6.28 3.56 0.29
CA ALA A 332 -7.44 3.49 -0.60
C ALA A 332 -7.36 2.31 -1.59
N GLY A 333 -6.24 2.14 -2.28
CA GLY A 333 -6.05 1.04 -3.22
C GLY A 333 -6.04 -0.33 -2.54
N LEU A 334 -5.41 -0.44 -1.38
CA LEU A 334 -5.42 -1.66 -0.58
C LEU A 334 -6.84 -2.02 -0.13
N LEU A 335 -7.56 -1.07 0.47
CA LEU A 335 -8.94 -1.26 0.95
C LEU A 335 -9.88 -1.65 -0.19
N THR A 336 -9.74 -1.04 -1.37
CA THR A 336 -10.53 -1.38 -2.56
C THR A 336 -10.46 -2.86 -2.89
N VAL A 337 -9.27 -3.47 -2.82
CA VAL A 337 -9.09 -4.90 -3.11
C VAL A 337 -9.54 -5.77 -1.94
N LEU A 338 -9.26 -5.38 -0.69
CA LEU A 338 -9.65 -6.14 0.50
C LEU A 338 -11.18 -6.29 0.65
N THR A 339 -11.97 -5.39 0.07
CA THR A 339 -13.44 -5.52 0.02
C THR A 339 -13.88 -6.64 -0.93
N CYS A 340 -13.09 -6.94 -1.95
CA CYS A 340 -13.39 -7.98 -2.92
C CYS A 340 -12.87 -9.34 -2.43
N ASP A 341 -11.61 -9.40 -2.01
CA ASP A 341 -10.96 -10.60 -1.47
C ASP A 341 -9.89 -10.21 -0.44
N LYS A 342 -10.18 -10.51 0.82
CA LYS A 342 -9.30 -10.22 1.97
C LYS A 342 -7.93 -10.90 1.94
N LEU A 343 -7.74 -11.88 1.06
CA LEU A 343 -6.48 -12.61 0.92
C LEU A 343 -5.56 -12.02 -0.16
N GLN A 344 -6.06 -11.12 -1.00
CA GLN A 344 -5.29 -10.57 -2.12
C GLN A 344 -4.59 -9.24 -1.76
N VAL A 345 -3.82 -9.24 -0.69
CA VAL A 345 -3.05 -8.06 -0.25
C VAL A 345 -2.05 -7.61 -1.32
N GLU A 346 -1.49 -8.54 -2.10
CA GLU A 346 -0.61 -8.22 -3.23
C GLU A 346 -1.28 -7.29 -4.24
N LEU A 347 -2.45 -7.66 -4.73
CA LEU A 347 -3.19 -6.82 -5.69
C LEU A 347 -3.57 -5.47 -5.07
N GLY A 348 -3.94 -5.46 -3.79
CA GLY A 348 -4.21 -4.24 -3.05
C GLY A 348 -3.00 -3.34 -2.92
N ALA A 349 -1.83 -3.91 -2.62
CA ALA A 349 -0.57 -3.17 -2.57
C ALA A 349 -0.20 -2.59 -3.94
N LEU A 350 -0.35 -3.37 -5.02
CA LEU A 350 -0.07 -2.93 -6.39
C LEU A 350 -0.99 -1.77 -6.82
N LEU A 351 -2.30 -1.87 -6.57
CA LEU A 351 -3.23 -0.78 -6.86
C LEU A 351 -2.90 0.45 -6.00
N GLY A 352 -2.69 0.25 -4.70
CA GLY A 352 -2.33 1.32 -3.76
C GLY A 352 -1.07 2.06 -4.18
N MET A 353 -0.03 1.35 -4.59
CA MET A 353 1.20 1.96 -5.11
C MET A 353 0.97 2.76 -6.39
N ARG A 354 0.15 2.27 -7.33
CA ARG A 354 -0.17 2.99 -8.58
C ARG A 354 -0.90 4.30 -8.29
N LEU A 355 -1.92 4.26 -7.43
CA LEU A 355 -2.67 5.44 -7.02
C LEU A 355 -1.80 6.44 -6.26
N ALA A 356 -1.01 5.99 -5.28
CA ALA A 356 -0.11 6.82 -4.52
C ALA A 356 0.98 7.46 -5.42
N ARG A 357 1.56 6.68 -6.34
CA ARG A 357 2.53 7.19 -7.31
C ARG A 357 1.93 8.27 -8.24
N HIS A 358 0.66 8.12 -8.61
CA HIS A 358 -0.05 9.14 -9.38
C HIS A 358 -0.24 10.39 -8.53
N LYS A 359 -0.73 10.27 -7.28
CA LYS A 359 -0.96 11.38 -6.35
C LYS A 359 0.31 12.21 -6.10
N LEU A 360 1.45 11.58 -5.94
CA LEU A 360 2.72 12.26 -5.67
C LEU A 360 3.09 13.35 -6.71
N ARG A 361 2.52 13.32 -7.91
CA ARG A 361 2.73 14.30 -8.99
C ARG A 361 1.77 15.50 -8.95
N TYR A 362 0.91 15.58 -7.93
CA TYR A 362 -0.12 16.59 -7.82
C TYR A 362 -0.22 17.13 -6.40
N VAL A 363 -0.50 18.44 -6.28
CA VAL A 363 -0.72 19.09 -4.98
C VAL A 363 -2.12 18.76 -4.46
N GLY A 364 -2.23 18.42 -3.18
CA GLY A 364 -3.48 18.09 -2.50
C GLY A 364 -4.22 16.96 -3.21
N THR A 365 -5.50 17.17 -3.48
CA THR A 365 -6.40 16.20 -4.13
C THR A 365 -6.58 16.41 -5.62
N SER A 366 -5.83 17.36 -6.26
CA SER A 366 -6.03 17.76 -7.67
C SER A 366 -5.86 16.60 -8.68
N GLY A 367 -5.06 15.59 -8.34
CA GLY A 367 -4.84 14.39 -9.16
C GLY A 367 -5.91 13.28 -9.01
N HIS A 368 -6.88 13.42 -8.11
CA HIS A 368 -7.84 12.35 -7.83
C HIS A 368 -8.83 12.09 -8.96
N ALA A 369 -9.13 13.10 -9.78
CA ALA A 369 -10.02 12.94 -10.94
C ALA A 369 -9.56 11.84 -11.92
N GLN A 370 -8.26 11.53 -11.98
CA GLN A 370 -7.69 10.50 -12.84
C GLN A 370 -7.68 9.09 -12.18
N PHE A 371 -8.04 8.94 -10.90
CA PHE A 371 -8.01 7.64 -10.23
C PHE A 371 -8.93 6.60 -10.87
N ALA A 372 -10.04 7.01 -11.46
CA ALA A 372 -10.90 6.13 -12.23
C ALA A 372 -10.19 5.52 -13.45
N GLU A 373 -9.33 6.29 -14.13
CA GLU A 373 -8.52 5.81 -15.25
C GLU A 373 -7.42 4.89 -14.77
N VAL A 374 -6.64 5.29 -13.75
CA VAL A 374 -5.58 4.48 -13.15
C VAL A 374 -6.13 3.12 -12.69
N SER A 375 -7.31 3.10 -12.07
CA SER A 375 -7.95 1.86 -11.60
C SER A 375 -8.44 0.99 -12.76
N ARG A 376 -9.04 1.57 -13.79
CA ARG A 376 -9.45 0.84 -15.00
C ARG A 376 -8.25 0.22 -15.73
N ASP A 377 -7.15 0.95 -15.86
CA ASP A 377 -5.94 0.45 -16.49
C ASP A 377 -5.31 -0.68 -15.68
N PHE A 378 -5.36 -0.58 -14.34
CA PHE A 378 -4.95 -1.66 -13.46
C PHE A 378 -5.80 -2.92 -13.68
N ILE A 379 -7.13 -2.80 -13.68
CA ILE A 379 -8.04 -3.93 -13.93
C ILE A 379 -7.81 -4.53 -15.31
N ARG A 380 -7.64 -3.72 -16.35
CA ARG A 380 -7.32 -4.17 -17.70
C ARG A 380 -5.99 -4.93 -17.76
N SER A 381 -4.97 -4.46 -17.02
CA SER A 381 -3.69 -5.17 -16.95
C SER A 381 -3.84 -6.56 -16.33
N LEU A 382 -4.65 -6.70 -15.28
CA LEU A 382 -4.97 -8.00 -14.66
C LEU A 382 -5.74 -8.92 -15.61
N ASP A 383 -6.72 -8.39 -16.36
CA ASP A 383 -7.47 -9.15 -17.35
C ASP A 383 -6.57 -9.62 -18.51
N THR A 384 -5.64 -8.76 -18.92
CA THR A 384 -4.65 -9.11 -19.95
C THR A 384 -3.70 -10.20 -19.43
N GLU A 385 -3.23 -10.08 -18.19
CA GLU A 385 -2.41 -11.10 -17.52
C GLU A 385 -3.19 -12.42 -17.34
N ARG A 386 -4.46 -12.35 -16.91
CA ARG A 386 -5.33 -13.53 -16.80
C ARG A 386 -5.59 -14.18 -18.15
N ARG A 387 -5.85 -13.39 -19.20
CA ARG A 387 -6.03 -13.91 -20.57
C ARG A 387 -4.73 -14.50 -21.13
N SER A 388 -3.58 -13.93 -20.78
CA SER A 388 -2.27 -14.50 -21.11
C SER A 388 -2.01 -15.79 -20.33
N ALA A 389 -2.44 -15.88 -19.06
CA ALA A 389 -2.32 -17.08 -18.23
C ALA A 389 -3.29 -18.19 -18.66
N THR A 390 -4.56 -17.86 -19.02
CA THR A 390 -5.53 -18.82 -19.61
C THR A 390 -5.15 -19.24 -21.03
N ARG A 391 -4.33 -18.46 -21.71
CA ARG A 391 -3.61 -18.80 -22.92
C ARG A 391 -2.18 -19.23 -22.61
N ALA A 392 -1.86 -19.82 -21.44
CA ALA A 392 -0.53 -20.36 -21.18
C ALA A 392 -0.17 -21.37 -22.27
N LYS A 393 0.26 -20.80 -23.38
CA LYS A 393 0.62 -21.51 -24.58
C LYS A 393 1.89 -22.36 -24.37
N GLY A 394 2.57 -22.13 -23.23
CA GLY A 394 3.74 -22.87 -22.81
C GLY A 394 4.62 -22.15 -21.80
N VAL A 395 5.62 -22.85 -21.33
CA VAL A 395 6.67 -22.37 -20.44
C VAL A 395 7.98 -22.30 -21.23
N PHE A 396 8.66 -21.15 -21.17
CA PHE A 396 10.01 -21.04 -21.71
C PHE A 396 11.02 -21.43 -20.63
N ILE A 397 11.98 -22.31 -20.97
CA ILE A 397 13.09 -22.62 -20.08
C ILE A 397 14.37 -22.01 -20.68
N ALA A 398 14.89 -20.97 -20.00
CA ALA A 398 16.20 -20.42 -20.27
C ALA A 398 17.27 -21.20 -19.49
N HIS A 399 18.32 -21.69 -20.14
CA HIS A 399 19.31 -22.55 -19.50
C HIS A 399 20.69 -22.47 -20.16
N GLY A 400 21.72 -22.87 -19.41
CA GLY A 400 23.07 -23.09 -19.90
C GLY A 400 23.25 -24.51 -20.52
N ALA A 401 24.48 -24.98 -20.60
CA ALA A 401 24.82 -26.30 -21.13
C ALA A 401 24.58 -27.45 -20.12
N ASN A 402 24.43 -27.16 -18.83
CA ASN A 402 24.19 -28.17 -17.81
C ASN A 402 22.80 -28.80 -17.97
N PRO A 403 22.66 -30.14 -18.10
CA PRO A 403 21.41 -30.83 -18.42
C PRO A 403 20.37 -30.84 -17.27
N GLU A 404 20.63 -30.25 -16.12
CA GLU A 404 19.68 -30.17 -14.99
C GLU A 404 18.31 -29.59 -15.40
N TRP A 405 18.27 -28.68 -16.38
CA TRP A 405 17.03 -28.10 -16.88
C TRP A 405 16.06 -29.12 -17.49
N LEU A 406 16.56 -30.26 -18.01
CA LEU A 406 15.72 -31.34 -18.54
C LEU A 406 14.82 -31.96 -17.46
N ALA A 407 15.27 -31.99 -16.21
CA ALA A 407 14.45 -32.44 -15.11
C ALA A 407 13.30 -31.43 -14.81
N VAL A 408 13.56 -30.13 -14.99
CA VAL A 408 12.51 -29.09 -14.87
C VAL A 408 11.52 -29.20 -16.02
N GLN A 409 12.00 -29.38 -17.24
CA GLN A 409 11.15 -29.59 -18.42
C GLN A 409 10.17 -30.75 -18.18
N ARG A 410 10.70 -31.92 -17.82
CA ARG A 410 9.90 -33.10 -17.54
C ARG A 410 8.88 -32.87 -16.42
N PHE A 411 9.30 -32.21 -15.34
CA PHE A 411 8.42 -31.84 -14.24
C PHE A 411 7.25 -30.96 -14.69
N ILE A 412 7.51 -29.96 -15.57
CA ILE A 412 6.45 -29.07 -16.08
C ILE A 412 5.50 -29.80 -17.02
N GLU A 413 6.04 -30.60 -17.94
CA GLU A 413 5.24 -31.37 -18.90
C GLU A 413 4.35 -32.43 -18.23
N GLU A 414 4.88 -33.15 -17.22
CA GLU A 414 4.15 -34.19 -16.50
C GLU A 414 3.15 -33.63 -15.47
N ARG A 415 3.49 -32.51 -14.81
CA ARG A 415 2.71 -31.98 -13.68
C ARG A 415 1.64 -30.99 -14.07
N PHE A 416 1.91 -30.19 -15.12
CA PHE A 416 1.05 -29.10 -15.56
C PHE A 416 0.50 -29.30 -16.99
N GLU A 417 0.94 -30.35 -17.70
CA GLU A 417 0.60 -30.62 -19.13
C GLU A 417 0.82 -29.40 -20.04
N LEU A 418 1.83 -28.59 -19.72
CA LEU A 418 2.18 -27.40 -20.49
C LEU A 418 3.32 -27.72 -21.46
N PRO A 419 3.25 -27.28 -22.71
CA PRO A 419 4.37 -27.39 -23.62
C PRO A 419 5.54 -26.55 -23.15
N VAL A 420 6.73 -27.16 -23.16
CA VAL A 420 7.97 -26.48 -22.80
C VAL A 420 8.73 -26.11 -24.04
N TYR A 421 9.24 -24.88 -24.08
CA TYR A 421 10.08 -24.35 -25.15
C TYR A 421 11.46 -23.99 -24.59
N SER A 422 12.49 -24.34 -25.32
CA SER A 422 13.87 -23.93 -25.07
C SER A 422 14.62 -23.76 -26.36
N PHE A 423 15.79 -23.16 -26.33
CA PHE A 423 16.60 -23.02 -27.54
C PHE A 423 17.12 -24.36 -28.08
N GLU A 424 17.26 -25.38 -27.26
CA GLU A 424 17.72 -26.72 -27.70
C GLU A 424 16.58 -27.62 -28.21
N SER A 425 15.34 -27.37 -27.75
CA SER A 425 14.17 -28.19 -28.09
C SER A 425 13.59 -27.91 -29.50
N SER A 426 14.07 -26.88 -30.19
CA SER A 426 13.52 -26.44 -31.47
C SER A 426 14.53 -26.54 -32.60
N SER A 427 14.14 -27.16 -33.71
CA SER A 427 14.91 -27.07 -34.96
C SER A 427 14.73 -25.67 -35.56
N TRP A 428 15.77 -24.88 -35.62
CA TRP A 428 15.77 -23.46 -35.96
C TRP A 428 15.41 -23.12 -37.40
N GLY A 429 15.43 -24.12 -38.32
CA GLY A 429 15.03 -23.93 -39.72
C GLY A 429 15.66 -22.72 -40.43
N GLY A 430 16.83 -22.23 -39.97
CA GLY A 430 17.54 -21.08 -40.55
C GLY A 430 17.11 -19.70 -40.01
N ARG A 431 16.28 -19.63 -38.95
CA ARG A 431 15.89 -18.34 -38.30
C ARG A 431 17.02 -17.77 -37.45
N GLN A 432 17.07 -16.43 -37.30
CA GLN A 432 18.00 -15.79 -36.40
C GLN A 432 17.55 -15.99 -34.94
N VAL A 433 18.51 -16.01 -33.98
CA VAL A 433 18.27 -16.18 -32.54
C VAL A 433 17.25 -15.17 -32.01
N THR A 434 17.32 -13.93 -32.48
CA THR A 434 16.43 -12.82 -32.09
C THR A 434 14.98 -13.03 -32.53
N GLU A 435 14.75 -13.65 -33.70
CA GLU A 435 13.40 -13.96 -34.18
C GLU A 435 12.77 -15.10 -33.38
N ALA A 436 13.56 -16.12 -33.04
CA ALA A 436 13.09 -17.24 -32.22
C ALA A 436 12.77 -16.77 -30.80
N LEU A 437 13.58 -15.88 -30.23
CA LEU A 437 13.33 -15.31 -28.89
C LEU A 437 12.05 -14.48 -28.88
N ALA A 438 11.79 -13.67 -29.93
CA ALA A 438 10.55 -12.93 -30.07
C ALA A 438 9.31 -13.85 -30.14
N ASP A 439 9.42 -14.95 -30.88
CA ASP A 439 8.36 -15.97 -30.99
C ASP A 439 8.09 -16.64 -29.63
N TYR A 440 9.13 -16.97 -28.85
CA TYR A 440 8.97 -17.54 -27.52
C TYR A 440 8.37 -16.53 -26.53
N LEU A 441 8.77 -15.25 -26.58
CA LEU A 441 8.15 -14.20 -25.78
C LEU A 441 6.64 -14.06 -26.06
N ASP A 442 6.18 -14.35 -27.28
CA ASP A 442 4.76 -14.27 -27.63
C ASP A 442 3.99 -15.59 -27.36
N ARG A 443 4.66 -16.74 -27.37
CA ARG A 443 4.06 -18.07 -27.14
C ARG A 443 4.05 -18.50 -25.70
N CYS A 444 5.01 -18.03 -24.88
CA CYS A 444 5.16 -18.43 -23.50
C CYS A 444 4.64 -17.33 -22.59
N GLY A 445 3.71 -17.64 -21.72
CA GLY A 445 3.21 -16.71 -20.69
C GLY A 445 3.99 -16.76 -19.38
N PHE A 446 5.01 -17.64 -19.31
CA PHE A 446 5.81 -17.88 -18.12
C PHE A 446 7.20 -18.37 -18.50
N ALA A 447 8.23 -17.98 -17.74
CA ALA A 447 9.58 -18.46 -17.97
C ALA A 447 10.22 -19.02 -16.68
N ILE A 448 11.02 -20.05 -16.83
CA ILE A 448 11.88 -20.60 -15.77
C ILE A 448 13.32 -20.50 -16.27
N CYS A 449 14.15 -19.78 -15.52
CA CYS A 449 15.55 -19.59 -15.88
C CYS A 449 16.44 -20.41 -14.94
N VAL A 450 17.17 -21.37 -15.49
CA VAL A 450 18.07 -22.26 -14.76
C VAL A 450 19.48 -21.71 -14.85
N LEU A 451 19.95 -21.15 -13.74
CA LEU A 451 21.28 -20.57 -13.60
C LEU A 451 22.24 -21.60 -12.97
N THR A 452 23.07 -22.18 -13.78
CA THR A 452 24.17 -23.08 -13.36
C THR A 452 25.51 -22.37 -13.50
N ALA A 453 26.44 -22.73 -12.65
CA ALA A 453 27.75 -22.08 -12.54
C ALA A 453 28.72 -22.59 -13.61
N GLU A 454 28.59 -22.11 -14.86
CA GLU A 454 29.31 -22.59 -16.04
C GLU A 454 30.44 -21.67 -16.47
N ASP A 455 30.33 -20.37 -16.25
CA ASP A 455 31.35 -19.39 -16.61
C ASP A 455 32.21 -19.03 -15.40
N PHE A 456 33.44 -18.54 -15.65
CA PHE A 456 34.39 -18.15 -14.61
C PHE A 456 34.92 -16.76 -14.88
N THR A 457 35.06 -15.95 -13.83
CA THR A 457 35.81 -14.69 -13.92
C THR A 457 37.32 -14.97 -13.88
N GLU A 458 38.16 -13.99 -14.27
CA GLU A 458 39.62 -14.05 -14.09
C GLU A 458 40.03 -14.30 -12.63
N GLY A 459 39.18 -13.96 -11.64
CA GLY A 459 39.35 -14.23 -10.22
C GLY A 459 38.79 -15.58 -9.74
N GLY A 460 38.36 -16.48 -10.64
CA GLY A 460 37.88 -17.82 -10.30
C GLY A 460 36.47 -17.87 -9.69
N ARG A 461 35.70 -16.77 -9.70
CA ARG A 461 34.28 -16.80 -9.30
C ARG A 461 33.44 -17.50 -10.36
N ARG A 462 32.57 -18.39 -9.92
CA ARG A 462 31.61 -19.07 -10.76
C ARG A 462 30.45 -18.15 -11.12
N LEU A 463 30.07 -18.08 -12.38
CA LEU A 463 28.98 -17.26 -12.91
C LEU A 463 28.01 -18.09 -13.75
N ALA A 464 26.76 -17.66 -13.78
CA ALA A 464 25.81 -18.11 -14.78
C ALA A 464 26.19 -17.57 -16.16
N ARG A 465 25.81 -18.28 -17.22
CA ARG A 465 25.97 -17.81 -18.60
C ARG A 465 25.26 -16.48 -18.82
N GLN A 466 25.95 -15.52 -19.42
CA GLN A 466 25.45 -14.16 -19.65
C GLN A 466 24.18 -14.14 -20.52
N ASN A 467 24.06 -15.05 -21.50
CA ASN A 467 22.88 -15.14 -22.33
C ASN A 467 21.61 -15.50 -21.54
N VAL A 468 21.71 -16.41 -20.56
CA VAL A 468 20.58 -16.78 -19.71
C VAL A 468 20.12 -15.58 -18.87
N ILE A 469 21.06 -14.79 -18.36
CA ILE A 469 20.75 -13.56 -17.59
C ILE A 469 20.05 -12.52 -18.49
N HIS A 470 20.47 -12.38 -19.74
CA HIS A 470 19.81 -11.51 -20.72
C HIS A 470 18.38 -11.96 -21.01
N GLU A 471 18.14 -13.27 -21.15
CA GLU A 471 16.81 -13.87 -21.34
C GLU A 471 15.91 -13.60 -20.12
N VAL A 472 16.42 -13.73 -18.88
CA VAL A 472 15.70 -13.31 -17.65
C VAL A 472 15.18 -11.89 -17.80
N GLY A 473 16.05 -10.94 -18.16
CA GLY A 473 15.68 -9.53 -18.30
C GLY A 473 14.62 -9.29 -19.39
N LEU A 474 14.72 -9.98 -20.53
CA LEU A 474 13.76 -9.85 -21.62
C LEU A 474 12.37 -10.37 -21.24
N PHE A 475 12.30 -11.54 -20.60
CA PHE A 475 11.04 -12.10 -20.12
C PHE A 475 10.43 -11.26 -18.99
N GLN A 476 11.24 -10.76 -18.06
CA GLN A 476 10.77 -9.83 -17.02
C GLN A 476 10.21 -8.53 -17.60
N GLY A 477 10.87 -7.97 -18.61
CA GLY A 477 10.39 -6.77 -19.30
C GLY A 477 9.08 -6.98 -20.08
N ARG A 478 8.86 -8.19 -20.62
CA ARG A 478 7.67 -8.52 -21.43
C ARG A 478 6.49 -8.96 -20.59
N HIS A 479 6.71 -9.79 -19.56
CA HIS A 479 5.66 -10.48 -18.82
C HIS A 479 5.53 -10.05 -17.35
N GLY A 480 6.46 -9.26 -16.85
CA GLY A 480 6.57 -8.87 -15.44
C GLY A 480 7.46 -9.82 -14.63
N PHE A 481 7.95 -9.33 -13.51
CA PHE A 481 8.91 -10.04 -12.66
C PHE A 481 8.33 -11.34 -12.07
N ASN A 482 7.05 -11.33 -11.71
CA ASN A 482 6.35 -12.48 -11.14
C ASN A 482 6.11 -13.64 -12.12
N ARG A 483 6.31 -13.43 -13.42
CA ARG A 483 6.19 -14.44 -14.48
C ARG A 483 7.51 -15.09 -14.86
N VAL A 484 8.59 -14.75 -14.17
CA VAL A 484 9.93 -15.29 -14.43
C VAL A 484 10.50 -15.85 -13.14
N LEU A 485 10.55 -17.17 -13.01
CA LEU A 485 11.20 -17.84 -11.89
C LEU A 485 12.65 -18.15 -12.22
N VAL A 486 13.51 -17.96 -11.23
CA VAL A 486 14.94 -18.27 -11.34
C VAL A 486 15.27 -19.43 -10.43
N LEU A 487 15.80 -20.51 -11.00
CA LEU A 487 16.39 -21.61 -10.25
C LEU A 487 17.92 -21.45 -10.34
N ALA A 488 18.54 -21.09 -9.23
CA ALA A 488 19.98 -20.81 -9.19
C ALA A 488 20.72 -21.89 -8.40
N GLU A 489 21.80 -22.42 -9.01
CA GLU A 489 22.70 -23.35 -8.34
C GLU A 489 23.44 -22.63 -7.19
N ASP A 490 23.58 -23.31 -6.06
CA ASP A 490 24.29 -22.78 -4.90
C ASP A 490 25.76 -22.44 -5.26
N GLY A 491 26.18 -21.24 -4.89
CA GLY A 491 27.49 -20.70 -5.26
C GLY A 491 27.58 -20.14 -6.67
N CYS A 492 26.48 -20.11 -7.44
CA CYS A 492 26.41 -19.38 -8.71
C CYS A 492 26.42 -17.88 -8.44
N GLY A 493 27.47 -17.17 -8.86
CA GLY A 493 27.58 -15.72 -8.70
C GLY A 493 26.64 -14.97 -9.63
N PHE A 494 26.22 -13.78 -9.17
CA PHE A 494 25.39 -12.82 -9.88
C PHE A 494 23.97 -13.30 -10.19
N ILE A 495 23.13 -13.24 -9.16
CA ILE A 495 21.67 -13.24 -9.34
C ILE A 495 21.23 -11.77 -9.41
N PRO A 496 20.48 -11.33 -10.45
CA PRO A 496 19.98 -9.95 -10.49
C PRO A 496 19.14 -9.66 -9.25
N GLN A 497 19.41 -8.57 -8.56
CA GLN A 497 18.70 -8.17 -7.33
C GLN A 497 17.17 -8.13 -7.50
N ALA A 498 16.70 -7.72 -8.68
CA ALA A 498 15.28 -7.72 -9.02
C ALA A 498 14.67 -9.13 -9.16
N ALA A 499 15.49 -10.17 -9.33
CA ALA A 499 15.04 -11.56 -9.43
C ALA A 499 15.05 -12.30 -8.09
N GLU A 500 15.69 -11.75 -7.03
CA GLU A 500 15.80 -12.41 -5.73
C GLU A 500 14.47 -12.92 -5.15
N PRO A 501 13.35 -12.16 -5.18
CA PRO A 501 12.07 -12.63 -4.64
C PRO A 501 11.51 -13.85 -5.38
N TYR A 502 11.92 -14.06 -6.63
CA TYR A 502 11.46 -15.13 -7.51
C TYR A 502 12.54 -16.18 -7.75
N THR A 503 13.54 -16.25 -6.85
CA THR A 503 14.67 -17.15 -6.97
C THR A 503 14.59 -18.30 -5.97
N ILE A 504 14.84 -19.52 -6.45
CA ILE A 504 14.98 -20.72 -5.64
C ILE A 504 16.41 -21.23 -5.79
N ILE A 505 17.13 -21.35 -4.69
CA ILE A 505 18.49 -21.89 -4.69
C ILE A 505 18.45 -23.42 -4.59
N PHE A 506 19.27 -24.11 -5.40
CA PHE A 506 19.39 -25.56 -5.33
C PHE A 506 20.87 -26.02 -5.22
N PRO A 507 21.14 -27.14 -4.51
CA PRO A 507 22.48 -27.70 -4.42
C PRO A 507 22.94 -28.26 -5.77
N HIS A 508 24.24 -28.22 -6.01
CA HIS A 508 24.88 -28.73 -7.23
C HIS A 508 24.31 -30.11 -7.64
N ASN A 509 23.88 -30.22 -8.90
CA ASN A 509 23.26 -31.42 -9.50
C ASN A 509 22.05 -31.98 -8.73
N ARG A 510 21.25 -31.14 -8.09
CA ARG A 510 20.06 -31.54 -7.31
C ARG A 510 18.87 -30.59 -7.50
N ILE A 511 18.61 -30.18 -8.74
CA ILE A 511 17.53 -29.22 -9.07
C ILE A 511 16.14 -29.76 -8.69
N SER A 512 15.94 -31.07 -8.66
CA SER A 512 14.68 -31.71 -8.25
C SER A 512 14.23 -31.34 -6.82
N ARG A 513 15.15 -30.87 -5.96
CA ARG A 513 14.79 -30.36 -4.63
C ARG A 513 13.98 -29.08 -4.66
N THR A 514 13.95 -28.37 -5.80
CA THR A 514 13.17 -27.16 -5.97
C THR A 514 11.71 -27.43 -6.34
N PHE A 515 11.36 -28.63 -6.78
CA PHE A 515 10.09 -28.95 -7.44
C PHE A 515 8.86 -28.67 -6.55
N PHE A 516 8.94 -28.94 -5.25
CA PHE A 516 7.85 -28.61 -4.33
C PHE A 516 7.58 -27.09 -4.30
N LYS A 517 8.64 -26.30 -4.13
CA LYS A 517 8.53 -24.84 -4.09
C LYS A 517 8.20 -24.25 -5.47
N LEU A 518 8.69 -24.88 -6.53
CA LEU A 518 8.37 -24.52 -7.91
C LEU A 518 6.89 -24.76 -8.20
N ASP A 519 6.32 -25.90 -7.79
CA ASP A 519 4.88 -26.21 -7.88
C ASP A 519 4.04 -25.14 -7.17
N GLU A 520 4.40 -24.80 -5.94
CA GLU A 520 3.72 -23.76 -5.16
C GLU A 520 3.77 -22.40 -5.86
N MET A 521 4.93 -21.99 -6.35
CA MET A 521 5.10 -20.71 -7.03
C MET A 521 4.34 -20.66 -8.38
N ILE A 522 4.34 -21.73 -9.15
CA ILE A 522 3.60 -21.80 -10.42
C ILE A 522 2.09 -21.74 -10.18
N ARG A 523 1.60 -22.46 -9.16
CA ARG A 523 0.17 -22.42 -8.78
C ARG A 523 -0.25 -21.04 -8.28
N SER A 524 0.60 -20.33 -7.55
CA SER A 524 0.33 -18.97 -7.10
C SER A 524 0.12 -17.99 -8.27
N GLN A 525 0.63 -18.33 -9.44
CA GLN A 525 0.44 -17.58 -10.68
C GLN A 525 -0.86 -17.95 -11.44
N GLY A 526 -1.73 -18.78 -10.86
CA GLY A 526 -3.00 -19.21 -11.44
C GLY A 526 -2.89 -20.31 -12.47
N ILE A 527 -1.74 -20.97 -12.59
CA ILE A 527 -1.54 -22.13 -13.47
C ILE A 527 -2.00 -23.37 -12.71
N ARG A 528 -3.01 -24.08 -13.25
CA ARG A 528 -3.59 -25.28 -12.60
C ARG A 528 -2.81 -26.53 -13.00
N THR A 529 -2.64 -27.46 -12.07
CA THR A 529 -2.25 -28.84 -12.36
C THR A 529 -3.43 -29.60 -12.93
N VAL A 530 -3.15 -30.57 -13.77
CA VAL A 530 -4.14 -31.60 -14.11
C VAL A 530 -4.21 -32.56 -12.91
N GLU A 531 -5.37 -32.65 -12.28
CA GLU A 531 -5.64 -33.69 -11.29
C GLU A 531 -5.88 -34.97 -12.10
N HIS A 532 -4.97 -35.92 -12.00
CA HIS A 532 -5.26 -37.29 -12.38
C HIS A 532 -6.17 -37.87 -11.29
N ASP A 533 -7.43 -38.17 -11.65
CA ASP A 533 -8.37 -38.95 -10.86
C ASP A 533 -7.79 -40.33 -10.47
#